data_c72821da259d4ff3b97f1f57328f39d7
#
_entry.id   c72821da259d4ff3b97f1f57328f39d7
#
_cell.length_a   1.000
_cell.length_b   1.000
_cell.length_c   1.000
_cell.angle_alpha   90.00
_cell.angle_beta   90.00
_cell.angle_gamma   90.00
#
_symmetry.space_group_name_H-M   'P 1'
#
loop_
_entity.id
_entity.type
_entity.pdbx_description
1 polymer ?
#
loop_
_entity_poly.entity_id
_entity_poly.type
_entity_poly.pdbx_seq_one_letter_code
_entity_poly.pdbx_strand_id
1 'polypeptide(L)'
;MKIPSPLVSLLPVAVLVVLLFFTIRLLGADALGGGSQICLLLTTALCAALGMSRYGVSWKDIEHAIINNIAGVSSALIILLIIGALSAAWMLGGVVPTLIYYGVQIIHPKFFLVSCCVICAVVSVMTGSSWTTIATIGIALMGIGKAQGFEEGWIAGAIISGAYFGDKVSPLSDTTILASSVTDTPLFTHIRYMMYTTVPSVVISLVIFTIAGFSHEASDSSQIAVFTTGLAERFHITFWVLLVPVVTGILIARKVSSIITLFISTALAVVCMLVFQPDVLREVAGDGVSGGEALYKGVLLALSGSTSLQASTPALTELIATRGMGGMMDTVWLILCAMCLGGAMTACGMLGSITRMFVRFTHKLASTVAATVASGLFLNLATADQYISIILTGNMFKGIYKKNGYESRLLSRTTEDAVTVTSPLIPWNTCGMTQATILNVPTLVYLPYSFFNLLSPLISIFVACIGFKIVRSVKKD
;
A
#
# COMPACT_ATOMS: atom_id res chain seq x y z
N MET A 1 6.81 27.18 -23.46
CA MET A 1 7.60 25.94 -23.29
C MET A 1 7.45 25.05 -24.51
N LYS A 2 8.55 24.56 -25.09
CA LYS A 2 8.49 23.50 -26.11
C LYS A 2 8.16 22.19 -25.40
N ILE A 3 7.09 21.53 -25.81
CA ILE A 3 6.68 20.27 -25.21
C ILE A 3 7.62 19.16 -25.69
N PRO A 4 8.18 18.34 -24.77
CA PRO A 4 9.06 17.24 -25.14
C PRO A 4 8.36 16.23 -26.08
N SER A 5 9.11 15.59 -26.97
CA SER A 5 8.57 14.46 -27.72
C SER A 5 8.35 13.26 -26.81
N PRO A 6 7.39 12.38 -27.09
CA PRO A 6 7.13 11.19 -26.26
C PRO A 6 8.36 10.29 -26.05
N LEU A 7 9.19 10.12 -27.09
CA LEU A 7 10.42 9.32 -27.01
C LEU A 7 11.43 9.91 -26.02
N VAL A 8 11.63 11.24 -26.05
CA VAL A 8 12.52 11.91 -25.08
C VAL A 8 11.94 11.84 -23.67
N SER A 9 10.63 11.92 -23.55
CA SER A 9 9.94 11.84 -22.25
C SER A 9 9.99 10.44 -21.62
N LEU A 10 10.08 9.38 -22.44
CA LEU A 10 10.25 8.00 -21.98
C LEU A 10 11.67 7.69 -21.51
N LEU A 11 12.67 8.47 -21.97
CA LEU A 11 14.08 8.20 -21.68
C LEU A 11 14.39 8.14 -20.17
N PRO A 12 13.96 9.11 -19.31
CA PRO A 12 14.17 9.01 -17.87
C PRO A 12 13.57 7.73 -17.25
N VAL A 13 12.35 7.34 -17.67
CA VAL A 13 11.69 6.13 -17.15
C VAL A 13 12.46 4.87 -17.58
N ALA A 14 12.90 4.80 -18.84
CA ALA A 14 13.71 3.67 -19.32
C ALA A 14 15.05 3.57 -18.56
N VAL A 15 15.71 4.70 -18.32
CA VAL A 15 16.95 4.74 -17.54
C VAL A 15 16.69 4.28 -16.10
N LEU A 16 15.61 4.75 -15.47
CA LEU A 16 15.23 4.31 -14.12
C LEU A 16 15.05 2.78 -14.06
N VAL A 17 14.27 2.21 -14.97
CA VAL A 17 14.02 0.78 -15.01
C VAL A 17 15.32 -0.02 -15.14
N VAL A 18 16.20 0.41 -16.02
CA VAL A 18 17.52 -0.24 -16.22
C VAL A 18 18.37 -0.13 -14.95
N LEU A 19 18.47 1.05 -14.35
CA LEU A 19 19.24 1.27 -13.12
C LEU A 19 18.69 0.42 -11.97
N LEU A 20 17.37 0.42 -11.77
CA LEU A 20 16.74 -0.38 -10.71
C LEU A 20 16.90 -1.89 -10.96
N PHE A 21 16.80 -2.35 -12.20
CA PHE A 21 17.03 -3.76 -12.53
C PHE A 21 18.43 -4.21 -12.10
N PHE A 22 19.46 -3.45 -12.45
CA PHE A 22 20.84 -3.78 -12.05
C PHE A 22 21.04 -3.63 -10.54
N THR A 23 20.46 -2.62 -9.91
CA THR A 23 20.55 -2.40 -8.47
C THR A 23 19.94 -3.56 -7.69
N ILE A 24 18.72 -4.00 -8.05
CA ILE A 24 18.06 -5.13 -7.42
C ILE A 24 18.83 -6.44 -7.67
N ARG A 25 19.35 -6.62 -8.88
CA ARG A 25 20.16 -7.81 -9.23
C ARG A 25 21.45 -7.90 -8.43
N LEU A 26 22.10 -6.75 -8.13
CA LEU A 26 23.38 -6.70 -7.44
C LEU A 26 23.22 -6.68 -5.90
N LEU A 27 22.25 -5.97 -5.39
CA LEU A 27 22.06 -5.72 -3.95
C LEU A 27 20.92 -6.55 -3.33
N GLY A 28 20.07 -7.21 -4.15
CA GLY A 28 18.94 -7.98 -3.64
C GLY A 28 18.00 -7.16 -2.74
N ALA A 29 17.76 -7.63 -1.54
CA ALA A 29 16.91 -6.96 -0.54
C ALA A 29 17.51 -5.62 -0.07
N ASP A 30 18.83 -5.47 -0.06
CA ASP A 30 19.53 -4.25 0.37
C ASP A 30 19.40 -3.09 -0.64
N ALA A 31 18.81 -3.35 -1.81
CA ALA A 31 18.54 -2.31 -2.81
C ALA A 31 17.67 -1.15 -2.27
N LEU A 32 16.85 -1.41 -1.26
CA LEU A 32 16.00 -0.41 -0.60
C LEU A 32 16.75 0.45 0.43
N GLY A 33 17.90 0.00 0.90
CA GLY A 33 18.74 0.72 1.87
C GLY A 33 19.64 1.80 1.25
N GLY A 34 19.32 2.36 0.08
CA GLY A 34 20.06 3.46 -0.55
C GLY A 34 20.20 3.35 -2.06
N GLY A 35 20.35 2.14 -2.60
CA GLY A 35 20.59 1.93 -4.04
C GLY A 35 19.46 2.46 -4.92
N SER A 36 18.23 2.17 -4.58
CA SER A 36 17.04 2.64 -5.31
C SER A 36 16.87 4.16 -5.22
N GLN A 37 17.17 4.76 -4.07
CA GLN A 37 17.13 6.21 -3.85
C GLN A 37 18.11 6.93 -4.76
N ILE A 38 19.33 6.42 -4.89
CA ILE A 38 20.34 6.98 -5.79
C ILE A 38 19.89 6.88 -7.25
N CYS A 39 19.30 5.74 -7.67
CA CYS A 39 18.76 5.58 -9.02
C CYS A 39 17.69 6.63 -9.33
N LEU A 40 16.78 6.88 -8.39
CA LEU A 40 15.73 7.90 -8.53
C LEU A 40 16.31 9.31 -8.64
N LEU A 41 17.29 9.67 -7.81
CA LEU A 41 17.94 10.99 -7.85
C LEU A 41 18.77 11.18 -9.13
N LEU A 42 19.52 10.17 -9.59
CA LEU A 42 20.25 10.23 -10.87
C LEU A 42 19.27 10.42 -12.04
N THR A 43 18.15 9.71 -12.01
CA THR A 43 17.12 9.87 -13.04
C THR A 43 16.46 11.26 -12.97
N THR A 44 16.25 11.78 -11.76
CA THR A 44 15.78 13.16 -11.55
C THR A 44 16.74 14.18 -12.16
N ALA A 45 18.05 14.03 -11.91
CA ALA A 45 19.07 14.89 -12.47
C ALA A 45 19.10 14.83 -14.02
N LEU A 46 18.96 13.63 -14.59
CA LEU A 46 18.83 13.45 -16.04
C LEU A 46 17.60 14.17 -16.59
N CYS A 47 16.45 14.03 -15.92
CA CYS A 47 15.21 14.70 -16.30
C CYS A 47 15.35 16.22 -16.26
N ALA A 48 15.94 16.77 -15.18
CA ALA A 48 16.19 18.19 -15.02
C ALA A 48 17.17 18.71 -16.10
N ALA A 49 18.27 18.00 -16.35
CA ALA A 49 19.25 18.38 -17.37
C ALA A 49 18.62 18.43 -18.78
N LEU A 50 17.79 17.45 -19.14
CA LEU A 50 17.05 17.45 -20.40
C LEU A 50 16.03 18.60 -20.47
N GLY A 51 15.29 18.85 -19.38
CA GLY A 51 14.30 19.92 -19.27
C GLY A 51 14.94 21.29 -19.44
N MET A 52 16.03 21.55 -18.73
CA MET A 52 16.73 22.83 -18.76
C MET A 52 17.43 23.06 -20.09
N SER A 53 18.20 22.07 -20.58
CA SER A 53 19.05 22.25 -21.78
C SER A 53 18.26 22.30 -23.09
N ARG A 54 17.19 21.49 -23.24
CA ARG A 54 16.44 21.37 -24.51
C ARG A 54 15.12 22.09 -24.55
N TYR A 55 14.47 22.24 -23.39
CA TYR A 55 13.09 22.73 -23.31
C TYR A 55 12.96 24.06 -22.59
N GLY A 56 14.04 24.61 -22.06
CA GLY A 56 14.08 25.94 -21.43
C GLY A 56 13.31 26.01 -20.12
N VAL A 57 13.17 24.89 -19.40
CA VAL A 57 12.55 24.85 -18.06
C VAL A 57 13.54 25.43 -17.07
N SER A 58 13.11 26.36 -16.21
CA SER A 58 14.00 26.92 -15.20
C SER A 58 14.17 25.93 -14.02
N TRP A 59 15.34 25.98 -13.36
CA TRP A 59 15.53 25.19 -12.13
C TRP A 59 14.47 25.52 -11.08
N LYS A 60 14.08 26.78 -10.98
CA LYS A 60 13.07 27.26 -10.03
C LYS A 60 11.70 26.58 -10.25
N ASP A 61 11.31 26.36 -11.51
CA ASP A 61 10.05 25.65 -11.82
C ASP A 61 10.13 24.17 -11.43
N ILE A 62 11.29 23.54 -11.65
CA ILE A 62 11.55 22.14 -11.28
C ILE A 62 11.52 22.00 -9.75
N GLU A 63 12.24 22.86 -9.05
CA GLU A 63 12.29 22.88 -7.57
C GLU A 63 10.91 23.09 -6.97
N HIS A 64 10.13 24.03 -7.47
CA HIS A 64 8.78 24.29 -7.01
C HIS A 64 7.84 23.07 -7.22
N ALA A 65 7.96 22.38 -8.36
CA ALA A 65 7.19 21.18 -8.62
C ALA A 65 7.59 20.00 -7.69
N ILE A 66 8.88 19.85 -7.39
CA ILE A 66 9.39 18.87 -6.42
C ILE A 66 8.80 19.16 -5.03
N ILE A 67 8.89 20.42 -4.56
CA ILE A 67 8.36 20.82 -3.25
C ILE A 67 6.86 20.54 -3.16
N ASN A 68 6.10 20.88 -4.21
CA ASN A 68 4.66 20.62 -4.23
C ASN A 68 4.32 19.13 -4.18
N ASN A 69 5.09 18.28 -4.87
CA ASN A 69 4.91 16.83 -4.80
C ASN A 69 5.20 16.29 -3.39
N ILE A 70 6.29 16.74 -2.74
CA ILE A 70 6.62 16.35 -1.37
C ILE A 70 5.52 16.82 -0.40
N ALA A 71 5.04 18.05 -0.56
CA ALA A 71 3.92 18.57 0.24
C ALA A 71 2.65 17.72 0.08
N GLY A 72 2.39 17.20 -1.13
CA GLY A 72 1.24 16.34 -1.41
C GLY A 72 1.26 15.02 -0.66
N VAL A 73 2.44 14.48 -0.34
CA VAL A 73 2.58 13.20 0.37
C VAL A 73 2.94 13.35 1.86
N SER A 74 2.97 14.56 2.39
CA SER A 74 3.39 14.81 3.79
C SER A 74 2.58 14.05 4.83
N SER A 75 1.26 13.93 4.65
CA SER A 75 0.40 13.13 5.54
C SER A 75 0.77 11.65 5.52
N ALA A 76 1.12 11.11 4.34
CA ALA A 76 1.54 9.72 4.20
C ALA A 76 2.86 9.46 4.95
N LEU A 77 3.82 10.40 4.90
CA LEU A 77 5.08 10.31 5.63
C LEU A 77 4.86 10.29 7.16
N ILE A 78 3.96 11.14 7.66
CA ILE A 78 3.58 11.16 9.09
C ILE A 78 2.93 9.82 9.49
N ILE A 79 2.01 9.33 8.67
CA ILE A 79 1.33 8.04 8.91
C ILE A 79 2.36 6.91 8.98
N LEU A 80 3.33 6.86 8.08
CA LEU A 80 4.40 5.84 8.09
C LEU A 80 5.19 5.82 9.40
N LEU A 81 5.59 6.99 9.89
CA LEU A 81 6.33 7.07 11.15
C LEU A 81 5.47 6.56 12.33
N ILE A 82 4.19 6.94 12.39
CA ILE A 82 3.28 6.45 13.43
C ILE A 82 3.07 4.92 13.29
N ILE A 83 2.96 4.39 12.07
CA ILE A 83 2.83 2.94 11.82
C ILE A 83 4.04 2.18 12.35
N GLY A 84 5.26 2.71 12.18
CA GLY A 84 6.45 2.09 12.74
C GLY A 84 6.37 1.95 14.26
N ALA A 85 6.00 3.02 14.95
CA ALA A 85 5.78 3.01 16.39
C ALA A 85 4.60 2.09 16.79
N LEU A 86 3.49 2.14 16.06
CA LEU A 86 2.31 1.30 16.28
C LEU A 86 2.64 -0.19 16.17
N SER A 87 3.32 -0.59 15.11
CA SER A 87 3.70 -1.99 14.88
C SER A 87 4.54 -2.52 16.04
N ALA A 88 5.54 -1.76 16.48
CA ALA A 88 6.34 -2.10 17.63
C ALA A 88 5.52 -2.15 18.93
N ALA A 89 4.66 -1.15 19.16
CA ALA A 89 3.82 -1.12 20.34
C ALA A 89 2.80 -2.27 20.40
N TRP A 90 2.20 -2.62 19.28
CA TRP A 90 1.27 -3.76 19.20
C TRP A 90 1.97 -5.09 19.39
N MET A 91 3.18 -5.25 18.85
CA MET A 91 3.97 -6.47 19.04
C MET A 91 4.41 -6.61 20.50
N LEU A 92 5.16 -5.63 21.00
CA LEU A 92 5.75 -5.70 22.34
C LEU A 92 4.71 -5.48 23.48
N GLY A 93 3.57 -4.85 23.17
CA GLY A 93 2.42 -4.72 24.10
C GLY A 93 1.58 -6.00 24.22
N GLY A 94 1.93 -7.07 23.47
CA GLY A 94 1.22 -8.34 23.52
C GLY A 94 -0.06 -8.36 22.68
N VAL A 95 -0.40 -7.28 21.96
CA VAL A 95 -1.60 -7.21 21.12
C VAL A 95 -1.50 -8.21 19.95
N VAL A 96 -0.44 -8.10 19.14
CA VAL A 96 -0.19 -9.02 18.02
C VAL A 96 0.03 -10.44 18.50
N PRO A 97 0.89 -10.73 19.52
CA PRO A 97 1.02 -12.07 20.07
C PRO A 97 -0.30 -12.70 20.51
N THR A 98 -1.17 -11.94 21.18
CA THR A 98 -2.48 -12.42 21.61
C THR A 98 -3.41 -12.70 20.43
N LEU A 99 -3.42 -11.82 19.41
CA LEU A 99 -4.18 -12.06 18.17
C LEU A 99 -3.69 -13.29 17.42
N ILE A 100 -2.38 -13.53 17.35
CA ILE A 100 -1.82 -14.75 16.75
C ILE A 100 -2.21 -15.97 17.56
N TYR A 101 -2.03 -15.94 18.89
CA TYR A 101 -2.32 -17.06 19.79
C TYR A 101 -3.77 -17.56 19.65
N TYR A 102 -4.75 -16.66 19.65
CA TYR A 102 -6.16 -17.06 19.47
C TYR A 102 -6.53 -17.23 18.00
N GLY A 103 -5.97 -16.43 17.11
CA GLY A 103 -6.29 -16.47 15.68
C GLY A 103 -5.93 -17.81 15.03
N VAL A 104 -4.79 -18.40 15.39
CA VAL A 104 -4.38 -19.75 14.92
C VAL A 104 -5.34 -20.84 15.38
N GLN A 105 -5.96 -20.68 16.55
CA GLN A 105 -6.92 -21.66 17.10
C GLN A 105 -8.31 -21.53 16.47
N ILE A 106 -8.69 -20.30 16.01
CA ILE A 106 -10.02 -20.00 15.49
C ILE A 106 -10.08 -20.17 13.98
N ILE A 107 -9.04 -19.70 13.25
CA ILE A 107 -9.04 -19.69 11.78
C ILE A 107 -8.44 -21.00 11.27
N HIS A 108 -9.30 -21.82 10.65
CA HIS A 108 -8.86 -23.09 10.07
C HIS A 108 -7.93 -22.82 8.87
N PRO A 109 -6.76 -23.47 8.74
CA PRO A 109 -5.76 -23.20 7.68
C PRO A 109 -6.34 -23.20 6.26
N LYS A 110 -7.22 -24.16 5.93
CA LYS A 110 -7.84 -24.26 4.59
C LYS A 110 -8.62 -23.00 4.17
N PHE A 111 -9.13 -22.23 5.12
CA PHE A 111 -9.88 -21.00 4.87
C PHE A 111 -9.10 -19.75 5.23
N PHE A 112 -7.84 -19.88 5.62
CA PHE A 112 -7.05 -18.77 6.12
C PHE A 112 -6.91 -17.64 5.10
N LEU A 113 -6.46 -17.92 3.86
CA LEU A 113 -6.26 -16.90 2.82
C LEU A 113 -7.56 -16.17 2.46
N VAL A 114 -8.66 -16.90 2.37
CA VAL A 114 -9.99 -16.29 2.14
C VAL A 114 -10.39 -15.41 3.31
N SER A 115 -10.19 -15.88 4.54
CA SER A 115 -10.49 -15.12 5.75
C SER A 115 -9.64 -13.84 5.82
N CYS A 116 -8.34 -13.91 5.49
CA CYS A 116 -7.48 -12.74 5.39
C CYS A 116 -8.05 -11.68 4.43
N CYS A 117 -8.40 -12.11 3.22
CA CYS A 117 -8.94 -11.22 2.20
C CYS A 117 -10.26 -10.58 2.68
N VAL A 118 -11.19 -11.38 3.22
CA VAL A 118 -12.50 -10.90 3.67
C VAL A 118 -12.39 -9.99 4.90
N ILE A 119 -11.58 -10.34 5.88
CA ILE A 119 -11.37 -9.52 7.08
C ILE A 119 -10.77 -8.16 6.69
N CYS A 120 -9.71 -8.16 5.88
CA CYS A 120 -9.11 -6.94 5.39
C CYS A 120 -10.09 -6.11 4.54
N ALA A 121 -10.93 -6.76 3.72
CA ALA A 121 -11.96 -6.09 2.93
C ALA A 121 -12.97 -5.36 3.83
N VAL A 122 -13.52 -6.04 4.84
CA VAL A 122 -14.50 -5.47 5.77
C VAL A 122 -13.88 -4.30 6.55
N VAL A 123 -12.70 -4.50 7.14
CA VAL A 123 -12.01 -3.44 7.89
C VAL A 123 -11.72 -2.24 6.99
N SER A 124 -11.24 -2.47 5.77
CA SER A 124 -10.90 -1.40 4.83
C SER A 124 -12.13 -0.63 4.31
N VAL A 125 -13.27 -1.29 4.11
CA VAL A 125 -14.55 -0.59 3.83
C VAL A 125 -14.92 0.36 4.96
N MET A 126 -14.71 -0.07 6.20
CA MET A 126 -15.02 0.73 7.39
C MET A 126 -14.06 1.88 7.59
N THR A 127 -12.77 1.65 7.36
CA THR A 127 -11.69 2.65 7.55
C THR A 127 -11.63 3.65 6.40
N GLY A 128 -11.97 3.23 5.20
CA GLY A 128 -11.69 3.98 3.97
C GLY A 128 -10.20 4.07 3.65
N SER A 129 -9.39 3.13 4.16
CA SER A 129 -7.93 3.18 3.98
C SER A 129 -7.31 1.78 3.95
N SER A 130 -6.73 1.41 2.83
CA SER A 130 -5.93 0.20 2.69
C SER A 130 -4.70 0.23 3.60
N TRP A 131 -4.05 1.39 3.74
CA TRP A 131 -2.84 1.55 4.55
C TRP A 131 -3.12 1.30 6.04
N THR A 132 -4.19 1.92 6.58
CA THR A 132 -4.58 1.73 7.99
C THR A 132 -4.97 0.28 8.26
N THR A 133 -5.69 -0.36 7.33
CA THR A 133 -6.07 -1.77 7.44
C THR A 133 -4.87 -2.69 7.49
N ILE A 134 -3.91 -2.50 6.57
CA ILE A 134 -2.69 -3.33 6.50
C ILE A 134 -1.82 -3.09 7.74
N ALA A 135 -1.69 -1.85 8.19
CA ALA A 135 -0.91 -1.47 9.36
C ALA A 135 -1.46 -1.97 10.70
N THR A 136 -2.73 -2.31 10.74
CA THR A 136 -3.41 -2.82 11.95
C THR A 136 -3.64 -4.32 11.84
N ILE A 137 -4.74 -4.74 11.27
CA ILE A 137 -5.11 -6.16 11.20
C ILE A 137 -4.19 -6.97 10.27
N GLY A 138 -3.63 -6.34 9.22
CA GLY A 138 -2.73 -7.00 8.29
C GLY A 138 -1.49 -7.60 8.96
N ILE A 139 -0.88 -6.89 9.90
CA ILE A 139 0.29 -7.37 10.65
C ILE A 139 -0.05 -8.62 11.47
N ALA A 140 -1.20 -8.63 12.14
CA ALA A 140 -1.64 -9.79 12.91
C ALA A 140 -1.92 -11.00 12.00
N LEU A 141 -2.57 -10.78 10.85
CA LEU A 141 -2.84 -11.84 9.87
C LEU A 141 -1.54 -12.38 9.24
N MET A 142 -0.53 -11.53 9.02
CA MET A 142 0.81 -11.99 8.61
C MET A 142 1.38 -13.00 9.62
N GLY A 143 1.30 -12.67 10.91
CA GLY A 143 1.78 -13.55 11.98
C GLY A 143 1.01 -14.88 12.06
N ILE A 144 -0.33 -14.84 11.94
CA ILE A 144 -1.17 -16.04 11.93
C ILE A 144 -0.82 -16.94 10.74
N GLY A 145 -0.67 -16.35 9.54
CA GLY A 145 -0.34 -17.12 8.34
C GLY A 145 1.04 -17.77 8.38
N LYS A 146 2.05 -17.05 8.89
CA LYS A 146 3.39 -17.61 9.12
C LYS A 146 3.33 -18.77 10.13
N ALA A 147 2.58 -18.63 11.22
CA ALA A 147 2.39 -19.69 12.20
C ALA A 147 1.67 -20.92 11.63
N GLN A 148 0.81 -20.73 10.62
CA GLN A 148 0.14 -21.81 9.88
C GLN A 148 0.98 -22.37 8.71
N GLY A 149 2.19 -21.85 8.47
CA GLY A 149 3.12 -22.34 7.45
C GLY A 149 2.86 -21.82 6.04
N PHE A 150 2.06 -20.78 5.86
CA PHE A 150 1.87 -20.16 4.55
C PHE A 150 3.11 -19.34 4.13
N GLU A 151 3.42 -19.36 2.83
CA GLU A 151 4.42 -18.48 2.27
C GLU A 151 3.98 -17.02 2.36
N GLU A 152 4.91 -16.13 2.68
CA GLU A 152 4.66 -14.71 2.93
C GLU A 152 3.98 -14.00 1.76
N GLY A 153 4.33 -14.37 0.52
CA GLY A 153 3.72 -13.81 -0.69
C GLY A 153 2.23 -14.05 -0.77
N TRP A 154 1.75 -15.26 -0.45
CA TRP A 154 0.33 -15.60 -0.42
C TRP A 154 -0.43 -14.83 0.65
N ILE A 155 0.15 -14.74 1.86
CA ILE A 155 -0.46 -14.02 2.98
C ILE A 155 -0.59 -12.54 2.64
N ALA A 156 0.53 -11.91 2.23
CA ALA A 156 0.57 -10.50 1.86
C ALA A 156 -0.35 -10.18 0.67
N GLY A 157 -0.38 -11.05 -0.35
CA GLY A 157 -1.27 -10.91 -1.50
C GLY A 157 -2.74 -10.95 -1.14
N ALA A 158 -3.15 -11.83 -0.22
CA ALA A 158 -4.52 -11.91 0.29
C ALA A 158 -4.91 -10.67 1.12
N ILE A 159 -4.02 -10.21 1.99
CA ILE A 159 -4.19 -9.00 2.80
C ILE A 159 -4.35 -7.77 1.89
N ILE A 160 -3.43 -7.58 0.93
CA ILE A 160 -3.43 -6.44 0.00
C ILE A 160 -4.68 -6.48 -0.88
N SER A 161 -5.03 -7.65 -1.43
CA SER A 161 -6.25 -7.82 -2.24
C SER A 161 -7.51 -7.39 -1.49
N GLY A 162 -7.66 -7.81 -0.23
CA GLY A 162 -8.79 -7.42 0.61
C GLY A 162 -8.77 -5.95 0.99
N ALA A 163 -7.64 -5.43 1.41
CA ALA A 163 -7.49 -4.04 1.82
C ALA A 163 -7.79 -3.06 0.67
N TYR A 164 -7.27 -3.32 -0.53
CA TYR A 164 -7.52 -2.48 -1.70
C TYR A 164 -8.93 -2.63 -2.27
N PHE A 165 -9.56 -3.81 -2.13
CA PHE A 165 -11.00 -3.95 -2.42
C PHE A 165 -11.82 -3.03 -1.50
N GLY A 166 -11.59 -3.09 -0.20
CA GLY A 166 -12.35 -2.31 0.76
C GLY A 166 -12.16 -0.81 0.60
N ASP A 167 -10.92 -0.36 0.42
CA ASP A 167 -10.57 1.03 0.15
C ASP A 167 -11.32 1.56 -1.08
N LYS A 168 -11.26 0.83 -2.18
CA LYS A 168 -11.91 1.20 -3.45
C LYS A 168 -13.42 1.37 -3.35
N VAL A 169 -14.13 0.57 -2.56
CA VAL A 169 -15.60 0.63 -2.46
C VAL A 169 -16.09 1.50 -1.31
N SER A 170 -15.20 1.99 -0.46
CA SER A 170 -15.53 2.82 0.68
C SER A 170 -15.87 4.27 0.26
N PRO A 171 -17.00 4.82 0.70
CA PRO A 171 -17.28 6.24 0.50
C PRO A 171 -16.40 7.16 1.36
N LEU A 172 -15.58 6.62 2.23
CA LEU A 172 -14.64 7.31 3.11
C LEU A 172 -13.22 7.33 2.52
N SER A 173 -12.98 6.62 1.42
CA SER A 173 -11.66 6.53 0.79
C SER A 173 -11.29 7.82 0.08
N ASP A 174 -10.11 8.32 0.39
CA ASP A 174 -9.55 9.53 -0.24
C ASP A 174 -9.37 9.33 -1.76
N THR A 175 -8.94 8.14 -2.20
CA THR A 175 -8.73 7.83 -3.62
C THR A 175 -10.04 7.77 -4.38
N THR A 176 -11.07 7.14 -3.80
CA THR A 176 -12.42 7.05 -4.36
C THR A 176 -13.06 8.43 -4.49
N ILE A 177 -12.93 9.27 -3.45
CA ILE A 177 -13.39 10.67 -3.46
C ILE A 177 -12.64 11.47 -4.53
N LEU A 178 -11.31 11.32 -4.60
CA LEU A 178 -10.47 12.03 -5.56
C LEU A 178 -10.81 11.65 -7.00
N ALA A 179 -10.90 10.35 -7.33
CA ALA A 179 -11.22 9.88 -8.68
C ALA A 179 -12.61 10.34 -9.12
N SER A 180 -13.61 10.32 -8.22
CA SER A 180 -14.95 10.83 -8.48
C SER A 180 -14.94 12.33 -8.75
N SER A 181 -14.19 13.10 -7.96
CA SER A 181 -14.07 14.55 -8.06
C SER A 181 -13.38 15.01 -9.35
N VAL A 182 -12.20 14.43 -9.65
CA VAL A 182 -11.42 14.79 -10.85
C VAL A 182 -12.18 14.51 -12.14
N THR A 183 -13.05 13.50 -12.14
CA THR A 183 -13.84 13.10 -13.31
C THR A 183 -15.26 13.71 -13.35
N ASP A 184 -15.60 14.60 -12.41
CA ASP A 184 -16.95 15.18 -12.23
C ASP A 184 -18.04 14.10 -12.13
N THR A 185 -17.79 13.04 -11.39
CA THR A 185 -18.75 11.96 -11.19
C THR A 185 -19.26 11.97 -9.75
N PRO A 186 -20.58 12.00 -9.49
CA PRO A 186 -21.09 11.91 -8.12
C PRO A 186 -20.58 10.64 -7.41
N LEU A 187 -20.08 10.77 -6.18
CA LEU A 187 -19.40 9.71 -5.43
C LEU A 187 -20.17 8.38 -5.40
N PHE A 188 -21.45 8.40 -5.03
CA PHE A 188 -22.25 7.18 -4.98
C PHE A 188 -22.55 6.57 -6.35
N THR A 189 -22.61 7.40 -7.40
CA THR A 189 -22.72 6.91 -8.79
C THR A 189 -21.44 6.22 -9.20
N HIS A 190 -20.29 6.79 -8.86
CA HIS A 190 -18.97 6.22 -9.06
C HIS A 190 -18.87 4.86 -8.37
N ILE A 191 -19.13 4.77 -7.04
CA ILE A 191 -19.05 3.52 -6.28
C ILE A 191 -19.97 2.44 -6.86
N ARG A 192 -21.24 2.76 -7.14
CA ARG A 192 -22.18 1.79 -7.74
C ARG A 192 -21.72 1.28 -9.10
N TYR A 193 -21.14 2.16 -9.91
CA TYR A 193 -20.68 1.78 -11.23
C TYR A 193 -19.39 0.97 -11.21
N MET A 194 -18.50 1.21 -10.23
CA MET A 194 -17.30 0.40 -10.00
C MET A 194 -17.63 -1.06 -9.68
N MET A 195 -18.76 -1.34 -9.03
CA MET A 195 -19.12 -2.71 -8.65
C MET A 195 -19.17 -3.68 -9.85
N TYR A 196 -19.40 -3.19 -11.07
CA TYR A 196 -19.40 -4.04 -12.27
C TYR A 196 -18.03 -4.65 -12.61
N THR A 197 -16.94 -4.03 -12.19
CA THR A 197 -15.58 -4.56 -12.34
C THR A 197 -15.04 -5.13 -11.04
N THR A 198 -15.39 -4.52 -9.93
CA THR A 198 -14.88 -4.84 -8.59
C THR A 198 -15.42 -6.18 -8.08
N VAL A 199 -16.74 -6.45 -8.25
CA VAL A 199 -17.34 -7.72 -7.79
C VAL A 199 -16.75 -8.92 -8.53
N PRO A 200 -16.67 -8.95 -9.87
CA PRO A 200 -16.01 -10.05 -10.56
C PRO A 200 -14.55 -10.24 -10.12
N SER A 201 -13.79 -9.14 -9.96
CA SER A 201 -12.37 -9.21 -9.55
C SER A 201 -12.22 -9.85 -8.17
N VAL A 202 -13.00 -9.44 -7.18
CA VAL A 202 -12.89 -9.99 -5.83
C VAL A 202 -13.41 -11.43 -5.76
N VAL A 203 -14.49 -11.75 -6.47
CA VAL A 203 -15.02 -13.13 -6.48
C VAL A 203 -13.99 -14.09 -7.06
N ILE A 204 -13.35 -13.75 -8.19
CA ILE A 204 -12.29 -14.57 -8.76
C ILE A 204 -11.11 -14.70 -7.79
N SER A 205 -10.72 -13.60 -7.14
CA SER A 205 -9.63 -13.62 -6.13
C SER A 205 -9.96 -14.53 -4.95
N LEU A 206 -11.19 -14.47 -4.42
CA LEU A 206 -11.64 -15.34 -3.34
C LEU A 206 -11.67 -16.82 -3.75
N VAL A 207 -12.07 -17.13 -4.98
CA VAL A 207 -12.02 -18.50 -5.52
C VAL A 207 -10.58 -18.99 -5.58
N ILE A 208 -9.64 -18.17 -6.09
CA ILE A 208 -8.22 -18.54 -6.15
C ILE A 208 -7.66 -18.77 -4.74
N PHE A 209 -7.93 -17.86 -3.79
CA PHE A 209 -7.50 -18.02 -2.39
C PHE A 209 -8.12 -19.25 -1.72
N THR A 210 -9.37 -19.60 -2.08
CA THR A 210 -10.01 -20.83 -1.61
C THR A 210 -9.26 -22.06 -2.12
N ILE A 211 -9.02 -22.13 -3.43
CA ILE A 211 -8.29 -23.26 -4.05
C ILE A 211 -6.89 -23.39 -3.44
N ALA A 212 -6.17 -22.27 -3.32
CA ALA A 212 -4.84 -22.26 -2.73
C ALA A 212 -4.84 -22.73 -1.26
N GLY A 213 -5.83 -22.28 -0.45
CA GLY A 213 -5.97 -22.72 0.94
C GLY A 213 -6.28 -24.22 1.07
N PHE A 214 -7.07 -24.78 0.17
CA PHE A 214 -7.34 -26.24 0.13
C PHE A 214 -6.15 -27.06 -0.36
N SER A 215 -5.30 -26.47 -1.19
CA SER A 215 -4.08 -27.12 -1.71
C SER A 215 -2.90 -27.00 -0.74
N HIS A 216 -3.04 -26.16 0.28
CA HIS A 216 -1.99 -25.99 1.29
C HIS A 216 -1.98 -27.18 2.25
N GLU A 217 -0.84 -27.84 2.37
CA GLU A 217 -0.61 -28.82 3.43
C GLU A 217 -0.47 -28.05 4.74
N ALA A 218 -1.48 -28.17 5.60
CA ALA A 218 -1.47 -27.51 6.89
C ALA A 218 -0.22 -27.90 7.69
N SER A 219 0.43 -26.91 8.30
CA SER A 219 1.52 -27.19 9.27
C SER A 219 1.05 -28.20 10.29
N ASP A 220 1.93 -29.14 10.63
CA ASP A 220 1.66 -30.13 11.66
C ASP A 220 1.17 -29.41 12.93
N SER A 221 0.14 -29.99 13.59
CA SER A 221 -0.36 -29.47 14.85
C SER A 221 0.73 -29.27 15.92
N SER A 222 1.85 -30.02 15.79
CA SER A 222 3.06 -29.84 16.59
C SER A 222 3.76 -28.49 16.35
N GLN A 223 3.85 -28.00 15.11
CA GLN A 223 4.47 -26.69 14.79
C GLN A 223 3.62 -25.54 15.31
N ILE A 224 2.32 -25.65 15.16
CA ILE A 224 1.38 -24.67 15.70
C ILE A 224 1.48 -24.61 17.24
N ALA A 225 1.57 -25.77 17.89
CA ALA A 225 1.75 -25.85 19.34
C ALA A 225 3.07 -25.21 19.79
N VAL A 226 4.18 -25.45 19.07
CA VAL A 226 5.47 -24.82 19.37
C VAL A 226 5.38 -23.30 19.25
N PHE A 227 4.70 -22.78 18.22
CA PHE A 227 4.51 -21.34 18.03
C PHE A 227 3.68 -20.71 19.15
N THR A 228 2.54 -21.32 19.49
CA THR A 228 1.62 -20.80 20.52
C THR A 228 2.25 -20.88 21.92
N THR A 229 2.97 -21.97 22.22
CA THR A 229 3.69 -22.12 23.49
C THR A 229 4.82 -21.08 23.59
N GLY A 230 5.64 -20.93 22.55
CA GLY A 230 6.72 -19.95 22.55
C GLY A 230 6.24 -18.51 22.66
N LEU A 231 5.07 -18.17 22.11
CA LEU A 231 4.44 -16.85 22.34
C LEU A 231 3.99 -16.69 23.78
N ALA A 232 3.35 -17.71 24.39
CA ALA A 232 2.87 -17.66 25.77
C ALA A 232 4.02 -17.65 26.80
N GLU A 233 5.21 -18.19 26.47
CA GLU A 233 6.41 -18.10 27.29
C GLU A 233 7.03 -16.71 27.27
N ARG A 234 6.91 -15.98 26.14
CA ARG A 234 7.54 -14.66 25.95
C ARG A 234 6.63 -13.51 26.31
N PHE A 235 5.33 -13.65 26.12
CA PHE A 235 4.34 -12.58 26.34
C PHE A 235 3.27 -13.04 27.31
N HIS A 236 2.84 -12.13 28.17
CA HIS A 236 1.65 -12.33 28.98
C HIS A 236 0.40 -12.23 28.10
N ILE A 237 -0.10 -13.38 27.63
CA ILE A 237 -1.29 -13.48 26.78
C ILE A 237 -2.54 -13.21 27.61
N THR A 238 -3.24 -12.13 27.28
CA THR A 238 -4.46 -11.74 28.01
C THR A 238 -5.47 -11.07 27.09
N PHE A 239 -6.77 -11.31 27.32
CA PHE A 239 -7.84 -10.68 26.55
C PHE A 239 -7.89 -9.15 26.69
N TRP A 240 -7.34 -8.58 27.77
CA TRP A 240 -7.37 -7.14 28.00
C TRP A 240 -6.61 -6.34 26.93
N VAL A 241 -5.56 -6.90 26.35
CA VAL A 241 -4.82 -6.22 25.28
C VAL A 241 -5.65 -6.12 23.99
N LEU A 242 -6.68 -6.96 23.81
CA LEU A 242 -7.60 -6.89 22.67
C LEU A 242 -8.54 -5.68 22.74
N LEU A 243 -8.59 -4.96 23.84
CA LEU A 243 -9.26 -3.65 23.89
C LEU A 243 -8.60 -2.65 22.94
N VAL A 244 -7.29 -2.75 22.69
CA VAL A 244 -6.58 -1.87 21.78
C VAL A 244 -7.14 -1.95 20.34
N PRO A 245 -7.19 -3.11 19.68
CA PRO A 245 -7.82 -3.21 18.35
C PRO A 245 -9.33 -2.92 18.36
N VAL A 246 -10.05 -3.23 19.45
CA VAL A 246 -11.48 -2.89 19.58
C VAL A 246 -11.68 -1.38 19.61
N VAL A 247 -10.94 -0.65 20.45
CA VAL A 247 -11.00 0.82 20.50
C VAL A 247 -10.56 1.43 19.17
N THR A 248 -9.50 0.90 18.55
CA THR A 248 -9.06 1.30 17.22
C THR A 248 -10.19 1.15 16.20
N GLY A 249 -10.87 0.02 16.19
CA GLY A 249 -12.02 -0.24 15.32
C GLY A 249 -13.20 0.71 15.59
N ILE A 250 -13.48 1.04 16.86
CA ILE A 250 -14.53 2.01 17.23
C ILE A 250 -14.18 3.41 16.72
N LEU A 251 -12.93 3.86 16.88
CA LEU A 251 -12.48 5.17 16.38
C LEU A 251 -12.62 5.26 14.86
N ILE A 252 -12.24 4.20 14.15
CA ILE A 252 -12.43 4.06 12.71
C ILE A 252 -13.92 4.14 12.35
N ALA A 253 -14.77 3.34 12.99
CA ALA A 253 -16.22 3.34 12.73
C ALA A 253 -16.86 4.70 13.00
N ARG A 254 -16.29 5.48 13.93
CA ARG A 254 -16.70 6.87 14.20
C ARG A 254 -16.06 7.92 13.27
N LYS A 255 -15.34 7.48 12.23
CA LYS A 255 -14.71 8.35 11.21
C LYS A 255 -13.69 9.34 11.79
N VAL A 256 -13.01 8.97 12.86
CA VAL A 256 -11.85 9.73 13.37
C VAL A 256 -10.72 9.62 12.36
N SER A 257 -9.95 10.71 12.16
CA SER A 257 -8.88 10.71 11.16
C SER A 257 -7.85 9.60 11.42
N SER A 258 -7.27 9.05 10.34
CA SER A 258 -6.31 7.94 10.43
C SER A 258 -5.12 8.26 11.34
N ILE A 259 -4.56 9.47 11.24
CA ILE A 259 -3.43 9.92 12.08
C ILE A 259 -3.79 9.87 13.57
N ILE A 260 -4.94 10.43 13.94
CA ILE A 260 -5.40 10.44 15.34
C ILE A 260 -5.67 9.01 15.84
N THR A 261 -6.33 8.20 15.01
CA THR A 261 -6.66 6.80 15.34
C THR A 261 -5.40 5.99 15.59
N LEU A 262 -4.41 6.07 14.70
CA LEU A 262 -3.14 5.34 14.84
C LEU A 262 -2.35 5.83 16.07
N PHE A 263 -2.36 7.13 16.32
CA PHE A 263 -1.69 7.72 17.51
C PHE A 263 -2.33 7.24 18.83
N ILE A 264 -3.66 7.28 18.92
CA ILE A 264 -4.39 6.77 20.10
C ILE A 264 -4.16 5.27 20.27
N SER A 265 -4.20 4.50 19.18
CA SER A 265 -3.93 3.06 19.20
C SER A 265 -2.53 2.75 19.70
N THR A 266 -1.52 3.51 19.25
CA THR A 266 -0.14 3.40 19.73
C THR A 266 -0.05 3.73 21.23
N ALA A 267 -0.67 4.81 21.68
CA ALA A 267 -0.68 5.19 23.09
C ALA A 267 -1.33 4.14 24.00
N LEU A 268 -2.46 3.57 23.57
CA LEU A 268 -3.11 2.47 24.29
C LEU A 268 -2.24 1.21 24.34
N ALA A 269 -1.55 0.88 23.24
CA ALA A 269 -0.63 -0.24 23.22
C ALA A 269 0.59 -0.02 24.14
N VAL A 270 1.08 1.22 24.26
CA VAL A 270 2.14 1.58 25.23
C VAL A 270 1.63 1.36 26.67
N VAL A 271 0.39 1.71 26.98
CA VAL A 271 -0.20 1.37 28.29
C VAL A 271 -0.21 -0.14 28.50
N CYS A 272 -0.58 -0.93 27.49
CA CYS A 272 -0.51 -2.39 27.59
C CYS A 272 0.92 -2.90 27.81
N MET A 273 1.92 -2.31 27.15
CA MET A 273 3.35 -2.65 27.37
C MET A 273 3.74 -2.43 28.84
N LEU A 274 3.37 -1.28 29.40
CA LEU A 274 3.70 -0.93 30.78
C LEU A 274 3.00 -1.81 31.83
N VAL A 275 1.74 -2.18 31.55
CA VAL A 275 0.90 -2.93 32.51
C VAL A 275 1.09 -4.44 32.40
N PHE A 276 1.11 -4.97 31.18
CA PHE A 276 1.08 -6.42 30.96
C PHE A 276 2.44 -7.01 30.53
N GLN A 277 3.37 -6.19 30.02
CA GLN A 277 4.65 -6.67 29.48
C GLN A 277 5.87 -5.95 30.10
N PRO A 278 5.92 -5.70 31.43
CA PRO A 278 7.03 -4.94 32.04
C PRO A 278 8.38 -5.65 31.88
N ASP A 279 8.40 -6.98 31.85
CA ASP A 279 9.63 -7.77 31.71
C ASP A 279 10.20 -7.68 30.29
N VAL A 280 9.35 -7.66 29.27
CA VAL A 280 9.73 -7.39 27.89
C VAL A 280 10.37 -5.99 27.77
N LEU A 281 9.78 -4.98 28.41
CA LEU A 281 10.34 -3.63 28.40
C LEU A 281 11.71 -3.53 29.11
N ARG A 282 11.89 -4.24 30.24
CA ARG A 282 13.18 -4.28 30.93
C ARG A 282 14.27 -4.94 30.08
N GLU A 283 13.93 -6.02 29.36
CA GLU A 283 14.84 -6.66 28.42
C GLU A 283 15.23 -5.73 27.27
N VAL A 284 14.26 -5.02 26.67
CA VAL A 284 14.52 -4.02 25.63
C VAL A 284 15.36 -2.85 26.16
N ALA A 285 15.19 -2.44 27.41
CA ALA A 285 15.99 -1.41 28.04
C ALA A 285 17.45 -1.79 28.22
N GLY A 286 17.74 -3.12 28.35
CA GLY A 286 19.06 -3.66 28.57
C GLY A 286 19.61 -3.36 29.98
N ASP A 287 20.84 -3.79 30.23
CA ASP A 287 21.51 -3.66 31.50
C ASP A 287 21.80 -2.19 31.89
N GLY A 288 21.99 -1.93 33.19
CA GLY A 288 22.42 -0.65 33.75
C GLY A 288 21.31 0.31 34.15
N VAL A 289 20.02 -0.06 33.95
CA VAL A 289 18.85 0.71 34.44
C VAL A 289 17.84 -0.22 35.10
N SER A 290 17.11 0.30 36.11
CA SER A 290 16.16 -0.49 36.89
C SER A 290 14.89 0.28 37.20
N GLY A 291 13.86 -0.42 37.66
CA GLY A 291 12.60 0.21 38.08
C GLY A 291 11.89 0.99 36.96
N GLY A 292 11.42 2.19 37.28
CA GLY A 292 10.69 3.03 36.32
C GLY A 292 11.53 3.56 35.16
N GLU A 293 12.83 3.76 35.38
CA GLU A 293 13.75 4.21 34.34
C GLU A 293 13.92 3.17 33.24
N ALA A 294 13.98 1.87 33.60
CA ALA A 294 14.04 0.77 32.64
C ALA A 294 12.76 0.71 31.81
N LEU A 295 11.60 0.88 32.43
CA LEU A 295 10.33 0.90 31.68
C LEU A 295 10.26 2.08 30.70
N TYR A 296 10.64 3.26 31.14
CA TYR A 296 10.66 4.45 30.28
C TYR A 296 11.64 4.30 29.11
N LYS A 297 12.88 3.86 29.38
CA LYS A 297 13.90 3.59 28.37
C LYS A 297 13.42 2.51 27.40
N GLY A 298 12.82 1.42 27.91
CA GLY A 298 12.26 0.34 27.11
C GLY A 298 11.19 0.81 26.15
N VAL A 299 10.26 1.65 26.60
CA VAL A 299 9.24 2.26 25.72
C VAL A 299 9.86 3.11 24.64
N LEU A 300 10.82 3.99 24.99
CA LEU A 300 11.47 4.85 23.99
C LEU A 300 12.20 4.04 22.93
N LEU A 301 12.99 3.05 23.33
CA LEU A 301 13.74 2.19 22.41
C LEU A 301 12.80 1.34 21.53
N ALA A 302 11.73 0.78 22.11
CA ALA A 302 10.74 0.01 21.41
C ALA A 302 10.06 0.83 20.30
N LEU A 303 9.63 2.06 20.58
CA LEU A 303 8.94 2.91 19.61
C LEU A 303 9.88 3.48 18.56
N SER A 304 11.10 3.82 18.91
CA SER A 304 12.03 4.54 18.02
C SER A 304 12.90 3.63 17.17
N GLY A 305 13.31 2.46 17.69
CA GLY A 305 14.36 1.64 17.09
C GLY A 305 13.98 0.18 16.85
N SER A 306 14.94 -0.56 16.33
CA SER A 306 14.81 -2.01 16.15
C SER A 306 14.98 -2.74 17.47
N THR A 307 14.11 -3.71 17.73
CA THR A 307 14.23 -4.63 18.86
C THR A 307 14.22 -6.07 18.36
N SER A 308 15.01 -6.92 19.02
CA SER A 308 15.06 -8.36 18.74
C SER A 308 15.07 -9.10 20.06
N LEU A 309 13.94 -9.69 20.41
CA LEU A 309 13.79 -10.54 21.57
C LEU A 309 14.11 -11.99 21.16
N GLN A 310 14.88 -12.70 21.96
CA GLN A 310 15.15 -14.12 21.70
C GLN A 310 13.93 -14.96 22.07
N ALA A 311 13.56 -15.88 21.20
CA ALA A 311 12.45 -16.80 21.40
C ALA A 311 12.89 -18.28 21.21
N SER A 312 11.98 -19.21 21.48
CA SER A 312 12.24 -20.66 21.42
C SER A 312 12.66 -21.15 20.03
N THR A 313 12.28 -20.47 18.98
CA THR A 313 12.66 -20.81 17.59
C THR A 313 13.14 -19.60 16.80
N PRO A 314 14.04 -19.77 15.80
CA PRO A 314 14.46 -18.65 14.95
C PRO A 314 13.29 -17.97 14.23
N ALA A 315 12.31 -18.74 13.74
CA ALA A 315 11.13 -18.22 13.07
C ALA A 315 10.27 -17.33 14.00
N LEU A 316 10.15 -17.70 15.27
CA LEU A 316 9.45 -16.89 16.27
C LEU A 316 10.25 -15.63 16.63
N THR A 317 11.58 -15.75 16.76
CA THR A 317 12.47 -14.59 16.98
C THR A 317 12.33 -13.55 15.88
N GLU A 318 12.29 -13.99 14.62
CA GLU A 318 12.09 -13.11 13.47
C GLU A 318 10.69 -12.48 13.48
N LEU A 319 9.65 -13.25 13.81
CA LEU A 319 8.27 -12.78 13.86
C LEU A 319 8.07 -11.67 14.89
N ILE A 320 8.66 -11.80 16.09
CA ILE A 320 8.48 -10.83 17.18
C ILE A 320 9.48 -9.65 17.12
N ALA A 321 10.44 -9.69 16.19
CA ALA A 321 11.35 -8.58 15.96
C ALA A 321 10.58 -7.36 15.45
N THR A 322 10.94 -6.18 15.96
CA THR A 322 10.32 -4.92 15.52
C THR A 322 11.37 -3.94 15.02
N ARG A 323 10.95 -2.97 14.23
CA ARG A 323 11.85 -1.95 13.67
C ARG A 323 11.56 -0.53 14.19
N GLY A 324 10.44 -0.32 14.87
CA GLY A 324 10.01 0.99 15.36
C GLY A 324 9.88 2.03 14.24
N MET A 325 9.89 3.30 14.64
CA MET A 325 9.86 4.43 13.69
C MET A 325 11.11 4.44 12.78
N GLY A 326 12.26 4.04 13.31
CA GLY A 326 13.52 3.98 12.57
C GLY A 326 13.44 3.06 11.36
N GLY A 327 12.73 1.94 11.46
CA GLY A 327 12.52 1.00 10.36
C GLY A 327 11.70 1.55 9.19
N MET A 328 11.02 2.69 9.38
CA MET A 328 10.27 3.36 8.32
C MET A 328 11.13 4.38 7.55
N MET A 329 12.32 4.72 8.05
CA MET A 329 13.15 5.79 7.48
C MET A 329 13.61 5.49 6.06
N ASP A 330 13.95 4.25 5.73
CA ASP A 330 14.34 3.86 4.37
C ASP A 330 13.19 4.11 3.38
N THR A 331 11.96 3.82 3.80
CA THR A 331 10.76 4.08 2.99
C THR A 331 10.47 5.58 2.86
N VAL A 332 10.57 6.34 3.96
CA VAL A 332 10.42 7.81 3.93
C VAL A 332 11.44 8.44 2.96
N TRP A 333 12.70 8.04 3.07
CA TRP A 333 13.77 8.50 2.16
C TRP A 333 13.48 8.13 0.71
N LEU A 334 13.03 6.88 0.46
CA LEU A 334 12.71 6.41 -0.89
C LEU A 334 11.53 7.21 -1.49
N ILE A 335 10.48 7.48 -0.70
CA ILE A 335 9.34 8.32 -1.13
C ILE A 335 9.81 9.72 -1.50
N LEU A 336 10.65 10.36 -0.68
CA LEU A 336 11.18 11.69 -0.98
C LEU A 336 11.93 11.72 -2.32
N CYS A 337 12.79 10.72 -2.57
CA CYS A 337 13.52 10.61 -3.84
C CYS A 337 12.57 10.37 -5.04
N ALA A 338 11.52 9.57 -4.86
CA ALA A 338 10.50 9.33 -5.88
C ALA A 338 9.70 10.61 -6.20
N MET A 339 9.37 11.42 -5.17
CA MET A 339 8.70 12.71 -5.37
C MET A 339 9.56 13.71 -6.12
N CYS A 340 10.89 13.66 -5.97
CA CYS A 340 11.82 14.45 -6.78
C CYS A 340 11.69 14.11 -8.27
N LEU A 341 11.68 12.84 -8.62
CA LEU A 341 11.52 12.40 -10.01
C LEU A 341 10.14 12.80 -10.57
N GLY A 342 9.06 12.51 -9.85
CA GLY A 342 7.70 12.89 -10.27
C GLY A 342 7.56 14.40 -10.51
N GLY A 343 8.12 15.22 -9.60
CA GLY A 343 8.12 16.68 -9.71
C GLY A 343 8.90 17.17 -10.92
N ALA A 344 10.10 16.65 -11.14
CA ALA A 344 10.92 17.00 -12.30
C ALA A 344 10.26 16.63 -13.63
N MET A 345 9.68 15.43 -13.74
CA MET A 345 8.95 14.98 -14.94
C MET A 345 7.70 15.84 -15.19
N THR A 346 7.01 16.26 -14.13
CA THR A 346 5.84 17.16 -14.21
C THR A 346 6.26 18.53 -14.74
N ALA A 347 7.25 19.17 -14.12
CA ALA A 347 7.74 20.48 -14.50
C ALA A 347 8.27 20.51 -15.96
N CYS A 348 8.95 19.45 -16.38
CA CYS A 348 9.46 19.32 -17.75
C CYS A 348 8.36 18.98 -18.78
N GLY A 349 7.10 18.80 -18.37
CA GLY A 349 5.98 18.45 -19.26
C GLY A 349 6.07 17.04 -19.87
N MET A 350 6.97 16.19 -19.35
CA MET A 350 7.25 14.86 -19.88
C MET A 350 6.06 13.91 -19.66
N LEU A 351 5.44 13.96 -18.47
CA LEU A 351 4.25 13.13 -18.17
C LEU A 351 3.11 13.42 -19.14
N GLY A 352 2.82 14.71 -19.37
CA GLY A 352 1.80 15.13 -20.33
C GLY A 352 2.10 14.75 -21.78
N SER A 353 3.38 14.68 -22.17
CA SER A 353 3.78 14.25 -23.52
C SER A 353 3.54 12.77 -23.73
N ILE A 354 3.91 11.93 -22.75
CA ILE A 354 3.72 10.48 -22.83
C ILE A 354 2.23 10.12 -22.86
N THR A 355 1.44 10.75 -21.99
CA THR A 355 0.02 10.45 -21.95
C THR A 355 -0.70 10.83 -23.25
N ARG A 356 -0.25 11.88 -23.95
CA ARG A 356 -0.75 12.20 -25.29
C ARG A 356 -0.51 11.09 -26.32
N MET A 357 0.53 10.26 -26.12
CA MET A 357 0.74 9.09 -26.98
C MET A 357 -0.40 8.07 -26.81
N PHE A 358 -0.82 7.81 -25.55
CA PHE A 358 -1.94 6.91 -25.28
C PHE A 358 -3.28 7.42 -25.85
N VAL A 359 -3.48 8.74 -25.83
CA VAL A 359 -4.66 9.40 -26.36
C VAL A 359 -4.87 9.12 -27.86
N ARG A 360 -3.81 8.90 -28.64
CA ARG A 360 -3.91 8.59 -30.08
C ARG A 360 -4.64 7.27 -30.35
N PHE A 361 -4.73 6.38 -29.40
CA PHE A 361 -5.38 5.07 -29.56
C PHE A 361 -6.85 5.06 -29.13
N THR A 362 -7.45 6.19 -28.79
CA THR A 362 -8.81 6.30 -28.24
C THR A 362 -9.90 6.41 -29.31
N HIS A 363 -9.96 5.48 -30.27
CA HIS A 363 -10.93 5.50 -31.35
C HIS A 363 -12.23 4.72 -31.07
N LYS A 364 -12.12 3.61 -30.32
CA LYS A 364 -13.24 2.73 -29.95
C LYS A 364 -13.35 2.65 -28.43
N LEU A 365 -14.50 2.19 -27.92
CA LEU A 365 -14.73 2.01 -26.49
C LEU A 365 -13.61 1.23 -25.79
N ALA A 366 -13.37 0.00 -26.26
CA ALA A 366 -12.36 -0.87 -25.67
C ALA A 366 -10.94 -0.26 -25.73
N SER A 367 -10.59 0.37 -26.87
CA SER A 367 -9.28 1.02 -26.98
C SER A 367 -9.16 2.29 -26.14
N THR A 368 -10.27 3.01 -25.90
CA THR A 368 -10.28 4.16 -24.98
C THR A 368 -10.04 3.72 -23.55
N VAL A 369 -10.74 2.68 -23.09
CA VAL A 369 -10.54 2.12 -21.75
C VAL A 369 -9.13 1.52 -21.62
N ALA A 370 -8.66 0.74 -22.59
CA ALA A 370 -7.33 0.16 -22.58
C ALA A 370 -6.23 1.24 -22.56
N ALA A 371 -6.37 2.32 -23.33
CA ALA A 371 -5.46 3.45 -23.32
C ALA A 371 -5.45 4.19 -21.97
N THR A 372 -6.61 4.30 -21.32
CA THR A 372 -6.72 4.89 -19.98
C THR A 372 -6.02 4.01 -18.94
N VAL A 373 -6.25 2.69 -19.00
CA VAL A 373 -5.57 1.71 -18.11
C VAL A 373 -4.06 1.76 -18.32
N ALA A 374 -3.58 1.67 -19.55
CA ALA A 374 -2.16 1.71 -19.85
C ALA A 374 -1.50 3.03 -19.42
N SER A 375 -2.21 4.16 -19.59
CA SER A 375 -1.74 5.47 -19.13
C SER A 375 -1.68 5.54 -17.60
N GLY A 376 -2.69 5.01 -16.90
CA GLY A 376 -2.73 4.98 -15.44
C GLY A 376 -1.59 4.14 -14.85
N LEU A 377 -1.36 2.93 -15.40
CA LEU A 377 -0.23 2.08 -15.04
C LEU A 377 1.11 2.78 -15.27
N PHE A 378 1.27 3.42 -16.45
CA PHE A 378 2.47 4.18 -16.76
C PHE A 378 2.68 5.34 -15.79
N LEU A 379 1.63 6.09 -15.45
CA LEU A 379 1.73 7.20 -14.52
C LEU A 379 2.11 6.72 -13.11
N ASN A 380 1.57 5.61 -12.63
CA ASN A 380 2.00 5.00 -11.37
C ASN A 380 3.49 4.64 -11.35
N LEU A 381 4.03 4.18 -12.48
CA LEU A 381 5.46 3.91 -12.62
C LEU A 381 6.30 5.20 -12.63
N ALA A 382 5.83 6.22 -13.34
CA ALA A 382 6.60 7.43 -13.63
C ALA A 382 6.52 8.49 -12.53
N THR A 383 5.36 8.63 -11.87
CA THR A 383 5.17 9.58 -10.77
C THR A 383 5.54 8.99 -9.42
N ALA A 384 5.58 7.65 -9.34
CA ALA A 384 5.73 6.89 -8.10
C ALA A 384 4.67 7.20 -7.02
N ASP A 385 3.54 7.79 -7.42
CA ASP A 385 2.47 8.20 -6.50
C ASP A 385 1.08 7.97 -7.10
N GLN A 386 0.16 7.42 -6.28
CA GLN A 386 -1.20 7.10 -6.74
C GLN A 386 -2.09 8.35 -6.90
N TYR A 387 -1.97 9.35 -6.01
CA TYR A 387 -2.84 10.54 -6.05
C TYR A 387 -2.56 11.38 -7.29
N ILE A 388 -1.28 11.63 -7.58
CA ILE A 388 -0.85 12.34 -8.78
C ILE A 388 -1.31 11.58 -10.03
N SER A 389 -1.16 10.26 -10.04
CA SER A 389 -1.57 9.41 -11.15
C SER A 389 -3.09 9.43 -11.39
N ILE A 390 -3.91 9.44 -10.33
CA ILE A 390 -5.38 9.61 -10.42
C ILE A 390 -5.72 10.96 -11.07
N ILE A 391 -5.13 12.06 -10.55
CA ILE A 391 -5.38 13.42 -11.02
C ILE A 391 -5.01 13.55 -12.50
N LEU A 392 -3.83 13.10 -12.88
CA LEU A 392 -3.36 13.20 -14.25
C LEU A 392 -4.20 12.35 -15.20
N THR A 393 -4.46 11.08 -14.86
CA THR A 393 -5.30 10.18 -15.69
C THR A 393 -6.70 10.77 -15.88
N GLY A 394 -7.37 11.17 -14.80
CA GLY A 394 -8.70 11.74 -14.85
C GLY A 394 -8.76 13.00 -15.72
N ASN A 395 -7.89 13.97 -15.48
CA ASN A 395 -7.87 15.25 -16.22
C ASN A 395 -7.56 15.05 -17.71
N MET A 396 -6.65 14.15 -18.06
CA MET A 396 -6.23 13.97 -19.44
C MET A 396 -7.26 13.25 -20.30
N PHE A 397 -7.98 12.29 -19.73
CA PHE A 397 -8.98 11.53 -20.48
C PHE A 397 -10.40 12.13 -20.42
N LYS A 398 -10.68 13.06 -19.49
CA LYS A 398 -12.01 13.66 -19.31
C LYS A 398 -12.60 14.23 -20.60
N GLY A 399 -11.83 15.04 -21.32
CA GLY A 399 -12.25 15.62 -22.61
C GLY A 399 -12.49 14.56 -23.70
N ILE A 400 -11.73 13.47 -23.67
CA ILE A 400 -11.81 12.38 -24.66
C ILE A 400 -13.08 11.56 -24.46
N TYR A 401 -13.38 11.17 -23.20
CA TYR A 401 -14.59 10.44 -22.88
C TYR A 401 -15.83 11.26 -23.27
N LYS A 402 -15.84 12.56 -22.94
CA LYS A 402 -16.91 13.47 -23.35
C LYS A 402 -17.05 13.58 -24.87
N LYS A 403 -15.94 13.74 -25.61
CA LYS A 403 -15.93 13.81 -27.08
C LYS A 403 -16.45 12.52 -27.72
N ASN A 404 -16.10 11.36 -27.14
CA ASN A 404 -16.53 10.04 -27.62
C ASN A 404 -17.97 9.68 -27.17
N GLY A 405 -18.66 10.58 -26.45
CA GLY A 405 -20.04 10.36 -25.98
C GLY A 405 -20.16 9.36 -24.84
N TYR A 406 -19.13 9.18 -24.01
CA TYR A 406 -19.18 8.34 -22.81
C TYR A 406 -19.44 9.19 -21.56
N GLU A 407 -20.20 8.64 -20.61
CA GLU A 407 -20.40 9.27 -19.32
C GLU A 407 -19.15 9.27 -18.46
N SER A 408 -19.03 10.28 -17.59
CA SER A 408 -17.88 10.48 -16.71
C SER A 408 -17.64 9.29 -15.76
N ARG A 409 -18.71 8.57 -15.34
CA ARG A 409 -18.60 7.38 -14.48
C ARG A 409 -17.77 6.26 -15.09
N LEU A 410 -17.70 6.14 -16.43
CA LEU A 410 -16.85 5.16 -17.09
C LEU A 410 -15.37 5.51 -16.90
N LEU A 411 -15.00 6.80 -17.06
CA LEU A 411 -13.64 7.25 -16.79
C LEU A 411 -13.29 7.08 -15.31
N SER A 412 -14.16 7.51 -14.42
CA SER A 412 -13.99 7.43 -12.98
C SER A 412 -13.69 5.98 -12.53
N ARG A 413 -14.50 5.02 -12.99
CA ARG A 413 -14.27 3.59 -12.75
C ARG A 413 -12.93 3.13 -13.30
N THR A 414 -12.62 3.46 -14.56
CA THR A 414 -11.39 3.01 -15.21
C THR A 414 -10.14 3.58 -14.53
N THR A 415 -10.21 4.81 -14.02
CA THR A 415 -9.13 5.43 -13.26
C THR A 415 -8.86 4.65 -11.97
N GLU A 416 -9.90 4.33 -11.19
CA GLU A 416 -9.75 3.52 -9.98
C GLU A 416 -9.26 2.11 -10.27
N ASP A 417 -9.83 1.43 -11.28
CA ASP A 417 -9.44 0.08 -11.68
C ASP A 417 -7.96 0.01 -12.11
N ALA A 418 -7.43 1.07 -12.70
CA ALA A 418 -6.10 1.10 -13.27
C ALA A 418 -5.05 1.70 -12.33
N VAL A 419 -5.38 2.79 -11.61
CA VAL A 419 -4.39 3.56 -10.86
C VAL A 419 -4.36 3.12 -9.41
N THR A 420 -5.45 3.30 -8.67
CA THR A 420 -5.49 3.02 -7.23
C THR A 420 -5.12 1.57 -6.94
N VAL A 421 -5.76 0.64 -7.66
CA VAL A 421 -5.61 -0.78 -7.38
C VAL A 421 -4.23 -1.33 -7.76
N THR A 422 -3.57 -0.75 -8.76
CA THR A 422 -2.24 -1.24 -9.20
C THR A 422 -1.07 -0.55 -8.52
N SER A 423 -1.29 0.54 -7.82
CA SER A 423 -0.23 1.28 -7.12
C SER A 423 0.62 0.42 -6.16
N PRO A 424 0.06 -0.53 -5.38
CA PRO A 424 0.86 -1.37 -4.49
C PRO A 424 1.69 -2.43 -5.22
N LEU A 425 1.49 -2.63 -6.52
CA LEU A 425 2.25 -3.59 -7.32
C LEU A 425 3.59 -3.04 -7.82
N ILE A 426 3.86 -1.75 -7.63
CA ILE A 426 5.05 -1.09 -8.13
C ILE A 426 6.01 -0.83 -6.97
N PRO A 427 7.21 -1.43 -6.98
CA PRO A 427 8.15 -1.40 -5.84
C PRO A 427 8.57 -0.02 -5.38
N TRP A 428 8.62 0.96 -6.27
CA TRP A 428 9.00 2.35 -5.97
C TRP A 428 7.83 3.34 -5.92
N ASN A 429 6.59 2.86 -6.03
CA ASN A 429 5.41 3.66 -5.78
C ASN A 429 5.18 3.80 -4.28
N THR A 430 4.68 4.96 -3.82
CA THR A 430 4.37 5.22 -2.41
C THR A 430 3.58 4.08 -1.75
N CYS A 431 2.62 3.50 -2.47
CA CYS A 431 1.82 2.37 -1.99
C CYS A 431 2.64 1.08 -1.90
N GLY A 432 3.38 0.72 -2.97
CA GLY A 432 4.18 -0.50 -2.99
C GLY A 432 5.24 -0.51 -1.90
N MET A 433 5.95 0.62 -1.73
CA MET A 433 6.93 0.80 -0.66
C MET A 433 6.30 0.65 0.73
N THR A 434 5.18 1.33 0.95
CA THR A 434 4.48 1.30 2.24
C THR A 434 4.03 -0.12 2.60
N GLN A 435 3.37 -0.83 1.68
CA GLN A 435 2.87 -2.17 1.95
C GLN A 435 4.01 -3.17 2.19
N ALA A 436 5.07 -3.09 1.37
CA ALA A 436 6.26 -3.93 1.55
C ALA A 436 6.91 -3.71 2.92
N THR A 437 7.00 -2.46 3.37
CA THR A 437 7.61 -2.12 4.66
C THR A 437 6.75 -2.55 5.84
N ILE A 438 5.43 -2.31 5.78
CA ILE A 438 4.51 -2.68 6.87
C ILE A 438 4.44 -4.19 7.06
N LEU A 439 4.29 -4.94 5.95
CA LEU A 439 4.17 -6.40 5.98
C LEU A 439 5.54 -7.10 6.10
N ASN A 440 6.63 -6.35 5.95
CA ASN A 440 8.01 -6.87 5.84
C ASN A 440 8.15 -7.92 4.71
N VAL A 441 7.45 -7.71 3.59
CA VAL A 441 7.47 -8.59 2.41
C VAL A 441 7.77 -7.76 1.17
N PRO A 442 8.83 -8.03 0.40
CA PRO A 442 9.15 -7.28 -0.81
C PRO A 442 8.00 -7.27 -1.83
N THR A 443 7.79 -6.15 -2.51
CA THR A 443 6.71 -6.00 -3.49
C THR A 443 6.69 -7.11 -4.54
N LEU A 444 7.85 -7.51 -5.05
CA LEU A 444 7.95 -8.56 -6.06
C LEU A 444 7.56 -9.94 -5.55
N VAL A 445 7.60 -10.18 -4.24
CA VAL A 445 7.20 -11.44 -3.61
C VAL A 445 5.68 -11.54 -3.50
N TYR A 446 4.98 -10.47 -3.12
CA TYR A 446 3.52 -10.51 -3.01
C TYR A 446 2.78 -10.18 -4.32
N LEU A 447 3.45 -9.55 -5.28
CA LEU A 447 2.85 -9.12 -6.55
C LEU A 447 2.09 -10.24 -7.27
N PRO A 448 2.65 -11.46 -7.45
CA PRO A 448 1.96 -12.54 -8.16
C PRO A 448 0.67 -13.01 -7.46
N TYR A 449 0.57 -12.76 -6.16
CA TYR A 449 -0.53 -13.23 -5.32
C TYR A 449 -1.57 -12.13 -5.01
N SER A 450 -1.34 -10.89 -5.43
CA SER A 450 -2.28 -9.77 -5.26
C SER A 450 -3.37 -9.82 -6.34
N PHE A 451 -4.18 -10.88 -6.33
CA PHE A 451 -5.10 -11.20 -7.43
C PHE A 451 -6.13 -10.12 -7.70
N PHE A 452 -6.73 -9.52 -6.68
CA PHE A 452 -7.67 -8.42 -6.88
C PHE A 452 -7.03 -7.25 -7.64
N ASN A 453 -5.80 -6.93 -7.27
CA ASN A 453 -5.05 -5.82 -7.84
C ASN A 453 -4.63 -6.09 -9.31
N LEU A 454 -4.31 -7.34 -9.63
CA LEU A 454 -3.98 -7.77 -11.00
C LEU A 454 -5.21 -7.88 -11.90
N LEU A 455 -6.30 -8.42 -11.37
CA LEU A 455 -7.53 -8.68 -12.13
C LEU A 455 -8.33 -7.41 -12.44
N SER A 456 -8.34 -6.43 -11.53
CA SER A 456 -9.18 -5.23 -11.67
C SER A 456 -8.97 -4.47 -12.98
N PRO A 457 -7.74 -4.12 -13.41
CA PRO A 457 -7.51 -3.45 -14.69
C PRO A 457 -7.86 -4.34 -15.90
N LEU A 458 -7.62 -5.65 -15.80
CA LEU A 458 -7.93 -6.60 -16.87
C LEU A 458 -9.45 -6.75 -17.06
N ILE A 459 -10.20 -6.87 -15.98
CA ILE A 459 -11.66 -6.93 -16.00
C ILE A 459 -12.25 -5.61 -16.48
N SER A 460 -11.64 -4.47 -16.17
CA SER A 460 -12.08 -3.17 -16.69
C SER A 460 -12.01 -3.12 -18.23
N ILE A 461 -10.91 -3.61 -18.81
CA ILE A 461 -10.75 -3.72 -20.26
C ILE A 461 -11.74 -4.75 -20.84
N PHE A 462 -11.86 -5.92 -20.20
CA PHE A 462 -12.78 -6.98 -20.66
C PHE A 462 -14.23 -6.51 -20.70
N VAL A 463 -14.72 -5.86 -19.64
CA VAL A 463 -16.06 -5.26 -19.56
C VAL A 463 -16.29 -4.24 -20.68
N ALA A 464 -15.25 -3.46 -21.03
CA ALA A 464 -15.33 -2.51 -22.13
C ALA A 464 -15.36 -3.23 -23.51
N CYS A 465 -14.63 -4.34 -23.69
CA CYS A 465 -14.64 -5.13 -24.91
C CYS A 465 -16.03 -5.72 -25.22
N ILE A 466 -16.71 -6.24 -24.20
CA ILE A 466 -18.08 -6.79 -24.35
C ILE A 466 -19.18 -5.72 -24.33
N GLY A 467 -18.83 -4.45 -24.03
CA GLY A 467 -19.80 -3.35 -23.97
C GLY A 467 -20.81 -3.46 -22.82
N PHE A 468 -20.50 -4.22 -21.75
CA PHE A 468 -21.43 -4.47 -20.65
C PHE A 468 -21.66 -3.25 -19.81
N LYS A 469 -22.96 -2.84 -19.66
CA LYS A 469 -23.38 -1.70 -18.83
C LYS A 469 -22.67 -0.38 -19.15
N ILE A 470 -22.22 -0.19 -20.39
CA ILE A 470 -21.62 1.06 -20.85
C ILE A 470 -22.73 2.07 -21.16
N VAL A 471 -22.69 3.19 -20.47
CA VAL A 471 -23.68 4.26 -20.68
C VAL A 471 -23.06 5.36 -21.53
N ARG A 472 -23.78 5.75 -22.57
CA ARG A 472 -23.44 6.90 -23.41
C ARG A 472 -24.13 8.14 -22.89
N SER A 473 -23.44 9.27 -22.92
CA SER A 473 -24.07 10.54 -22.63
C SER A 473 -25.11 10.84 -23.72
N VAL A 474 -26.33 11.14 -23.30
CA VAL A 474 -27.36 11.64 -24.24
C VAL A 474 -26.82 12.97 -24.77
N LYS A 475 -26.62 13.10 -26.09
CA LYS A 475 -26.41 14.41 -26.71
C LYS A 475 -27.64 15.26 -26.33
N LYS A 476 -27.44 16.28 -25.51
CA LYS A 476 -28.41 17.40 -25.52
C LYS A 476 -28.16 18.13 -26.84
N ASP A 477 -29.07 17.94 -27.76
CA ASP A 477 -29.18 18.77 -28.96
C ASP A 477 -29.35 20.25 -28.58
#